data_da4e98b735798cfa15665215e7304151
#
_entry.id   da4e98b735798cfa15665215e7304151
#
_cell.length_a   1.000
_cell.length_b   1.000
_cell.length_c   1.000
_cell.angle_alpha   90.00
_cell.angle_beta   90.00
_cell.angle_gamma   90.00
#
_symmetry.space_group_name_H-M   'P 1'
#
loop_
_entity.id
_entity.type
_entity.pdbx_description
1 polymer ?
#
loop_
_entity_poly.entity_id
_entity_poly.type
_entity_poly.pdbx_seq_one_letter_code
_entity_poly.pdbx_strand_id
1 'polypeptide(L)'
;MDYLYRLLPTRLRLGSAALSVAALLLAACGGGGSSDGGSASPPPPLPPPPPPPAPTGSVTISGAVAYEFVPPNLNCQGLDFASTVVRPIRGATVQLVDTSNAELATTVAGEDGSYSFADIEPNLDVRIRVRAELKRSGSPGWDVEVRDNVVDPDNTNPPALVDRPLYAIVSDFNTGNTEDLSRNLTARSGWDGASYTGTRSAAPFGVLDSIYTAMQLITSVEPNASFAPLDAFWSVNNTLTSPSDIDAGELGASFYSPDPDRNGIANPSLFLLGDAAVDTEEFDDHVIVHEWGHYFEDNFARSDSTGGPHSIGDQLDARLAFGEGWATALSGIALDNPIYCDTGPAGSSGGFGIGTEKGAY
;
A
#
# COMPACT_ATOMS: atom_id res chain seq x y z
N MET A 1 30.30 -5.52 16.89
CA MET A 1 30.81 -4.69 15.78
C MET A 1 30.09 -3.38 15.86
N ASP A 2 30.82 -2.30 16.12
CA ASP A 2 30.24 -0.99 16.42
C ASP A 2 29.70 -0.35 15.15
N TYR A 3 28.41 -0.04 15.13
CA TYR A 3 27.78 0.75 14.07
C TYR A 3 28.00 2.24 14.35
N LEU A 4 28.78 2.89 13.52
CA LEU A 4 29.03 4.33 13.51
C LEU A 4 27.82 5.08 12.95
N TYR A 5 27.08 5.79 13.81
CA TYR A 5 26.02 6.72 13.41
C TYR A 5 26.63 8.05 12.99
N ARG A 6 26.29 8.53 11.78
CA ARG A 6 26.51 9.92 11.38
C ARG A 6 25.29 10.76 11.75
N LEU A 7 25.47 11.65 12.70
CA LEU A 7 24.53 12.70 13.05
C LEU A 7 24.55 13.79 11.95
N LEU A 8 23.41 14.10 11.35
CA LEU A 8 23.22 15.27 10.51
C LEU A 8 22.45 16.36 11.26
N PRO A 9 22.75 17.66 11.04
CA PRO A 9 22.27 18.74 11.88
C PRO A 9 20.85 19.19 11.57
N THR A 10 20.12 19.49 12.62
CA THR A 10 18.80 20.12 12.67
C THR A 10 18.70 21.36 11.80
N ARG A 11 17.77 21.41 10.85
CA ARG A 11 17.41 22.64 10.11
C ARG A 11 16.16 23.29 10.69
N LEU A 12 16.34 24.57 11.00
CA LEU A 12 15.34 25.53 11.47
C LEU A 12 14.23 25.71 10.43
N ARG A 13 12.99 25.65 10.85
CA ARG A 13 11.84 26.02 10.01
C ARG A 13 11.62 27.53 10.07
N LEU A 14 11.76 28.21 8.91
CA LEU A 14 11.26 29.58 8.72
C LEU A 14 9.83 29.52 8.17
N GLY A 15 8.94 30.24 8.85
CA GLY A 15 7.53 30.37 8.45
C GLY A 15 7.38 31.29 7.22
N SER A 16 6.48 30.89 6.32
CA SER A 16 6.07 31.68 5.15
C SER A 16 4.94 32.64 5.53
N ALA A 17 5.19 33.92 5.36
CA ALA A 17 4.19 34.98 5.50
C ALA A 17 3.40 35.12 4.20
N ALA A 18 2.08 35.18 4.30
CA ALA A 18 1.18 35.46 3.18
C ALA A 18 1.21 36.93 2.80
N LEU A 19 1.44 37.21 1.53
CA LEU A 19 1.33 38.56 0.94
C LEU A 19 -0.05 38.71 0.29
N SER A 20 -0.85 39.64 0.83
CA SER A 20 -2.11 40.06 0.24
C SER A 20 -1.84 41.20 -0.77
N VAL A 21 -2.30 41.01 -2.00
CA VAL A 21 -2.25 42.06 -3.03
C VAL A 21 -3.63 42.73 -3.09
N ALA A 22 -3.65 44.03 -2.76
CA ALA A 22 -4.81 44.89 -2.92
C ALA A 22 -4.77 45.52 -4.31
N ALA A 23 -5.84 45.41 -5.08
CA ALA A 23 -6.03 46.09 -6.36
C ALA A 23 -6.62 47.50 -6.14
N LEU A 24 -5.92 48.49 -6.59
CA LEU A 24 -6.38 49.89 -6.62
C LEU A 24 -7.14 50.15 -7.93
N LEU A 25 -8.38 50.60 -7.84
CA LEU A 25 -9.14 51.17 -8.93
C LEU A 25 -8.81 52.69 -9.03
N LEU A 26 -8.31 53.12 -10.17
CA LEU A 26 -8.22 54.55 -10.50
C LEU A 26 -9.36 54.94 -11.47
N ALA A 27 -10.19 55.82 -11.07
CA ALA A 27 -11.16 56.51 -11.88
C ALA A 27 -10.50 57.79 -12.42
N ALA A 28 -10.51 58.00 -13.72
CA ALA A 28 -10.16 59.28 -14.33
C ALA A 28 -11.35 59.88 -15.09
N CYS A 29 -11.80 61.03 -14.65
CA CYS A 29 -12.73 61.91 -15.34
C CYS A 29 -11.92 62.84 -16.26
N GLY A 30 -12.37 63.02 -17.51
CA GLY A 30 -11.90 64.07 -18.38
C GLY A 30 -12.90 64.34 -19.50
N GLY A 31 -13.48 65.52 -19.48
CA GLY A 31 -14.57 65.94 -20.35
C GLY A 31 -14.18 66.65 -21.63
N GLY A 32 -15.17 66.75 -22.50
CA GLY A 32 -15.33 67.88 -23.42
C GLY A 32 -15.07 67.63 -24.90
N GLY A 33 -16.10 67.88 -25.75
CA GLY A 33 -15.95 68.19 -27.13
C GLY A 33 -16.97 67.58 -28.08
N SER A 34 -18.00 68.35 -28.43
CA SER A 34 -19.06 68.05 -29.40
C SER A 34 -18.51 67.98 -30.84
N SER A 35 -18.96 67.04 -31.66
CA SER A 35 -19.23 67.24 -33.09
C SER A 35 -20.17 66.12 -33.58
N ASP A 36 -21.29 66.54 -34.19
CA ASP A 36 -22.30 65.70 -34.81
C ASP A 36 -21.71 64.85 -35.97
N GLY A 37 -22.03 63.59 -35.95
CA GLY A 37 -21.79 62.66 -37.05
C GLY A 37 -22.55 61.38 -36.78
N GLY A 38 -23.78 61.28 -37.27
CA GLY A 38 -24.61 60.12 -37.13
C GLY A 38 -24.03 58.89 -37.76
N SER A 39 -23.40 58.06 -36.93
CA SER A 39 -23.01 56.72 -37.28
C SER A 39 -23.90 55.75 -36.44
N ALA A 40 -24.69 54.97 -37.13
CA ALA A 40 -25.50 53.95 -36.45
C ALA A 40 -24.53 52.98 -35.72
N SER A 41 -24.67 52.89 -34.40
CA SER A 41 -23.97 51.87 -33.59
C SER A 41 -24.28 50.48 -34.10
N PRO A 42 -23.29 49.60 -34.29
CA PRO A 42 -23.57 48.19 -34.58
C PRO A 42 -24.45 47.57 -33.50
N PRO A 43 -25.35 46.68 -33.85
CA PRO A 43 -26.17 46.02 -32.84
C PRO A 43 -25.28 45.31 -31.84
N PRO A 44 -25.67 45.26 -30.56
CA PRO A 44 -24.90 44.54 -29.53
C PRO A 44 -24.70 43.11 -29.95
N PRO A 45 -23.56 42.47 -29.66
CA PRO A 45 -23.33 41.06 -29.94
C PRO A 45 -24.43 40.24 -29.24
N LEU A 46 -24.92 39.23 -29.94
CA LEU A 46 -25.87 38.25 -29.37
C LEU A 46 -25.26 37.67 -28.09
N PRO A 47 -26.05 37.50 -27.04
CA PRO A 47 -25.57 36.81 -25.85
C PRO A 47 -25.07 35.41 -26.26
N PRO A 48 -24.00 34.88 -25.62
CA PRO A 48 -23.54 33.52 -25.88
C PRO A 48 -24.71 32.54 -25.65
N PRO A 49 -24.78 31.46 -26.42
CA PRO A 49 -25.81 30.44 -26.22
C PRO A 49 -25.70 29.93 -24.76
N PRO A 50 -26.84 29.63 -24.13
CA PRO A 50 -26.81 29.05 -22.79
C PRO A 50 -25.97 27.77 -22.81
N PRO A 51 -25.23 27.48 -21.72
CA PRO A 51 -24.49 26.22 -21.61
C PRO A 51 -25.47 25.05 -21.78
N PRO A 52 -25.03 23.94 -22.37
CA PRO A 52 -25.85 22.74 -22.47
C PRO A 52 -26.41 22.38 -21.08
N PRO A 53 -27.65 21.89 -21.00
CA PRO A 53 -28.20 21.44 -19.73
C PRO A 53 -27.26 20.36 -19.16
N ALA A 54 -27.00 20.43 -17.85
CA ALA A 54 -26.26 19.38 -17.16
C ALA A 54 -26.94 18.03 -17.38
N PRO A 55 -26.18 16.94 -17.54
CA PRO A 55 -26.76 15.61 -17.72
C PRO A 55 -27.72 15.32 -16.56
N THR A 56 -28.94 14.97 -16.88
CA THR A 56 -29.96 14.58 -15.90
C THR A 56 -29.84 13.08 -15.65
N GLY A 57 -29.34 12.73 -14.49
CA GLY A 57 -29.16 11.34 -14.06
C GLY A 57 -27.84 11.15 -13.32
N SER A 58 -27.72 10.01 -12.69
CA SER A 58 -26.48 9.52 -12.09
C SER A 58 -26.24 8.08 -12.57
N VAL A 59 -24.98 7.64 -12.53
CA VAL A 59 -24.60 6.26 -12.86
C VAL A 59 -23.96 5.61 -11.64
N THR A 60 -24.10 4.29 -11.54
CA THR A 60 -23.39 3.46 -10.57
C THR A 60 -22.20 2.80 -11.25
N ILE A 61 -21.02 2.89 -10.60
CA ILE A 61 -19.82 2.17 -11.03
C ILE A 61 -19.47 1.16 -9.95
N SER A 62 -19.48 -0.12 -10.27
CA SER A 62 -19.27 -1.21 -9.32
C SER A 62 -18.36 -2.29 -9.89
N GLY A 63 -17.97 -3.25 -9.07
CA GLY A 63 -17.18 -4.39 -9.51
C GLY A 63 -16.58 -5.15 -8.35
N ALA A 64 -15.60 -6.00 -8.69
CA ALA A 64 -14.80 -6.73 -7.71
C ALA A 64 -13.30 -6.55 -8.01
N VAL A 65 -12.51 -6.47 -6.93
CA VAL A 65 -11.05 -6.41 -6.98
C VAL A 65 -10.47 -7.68 -6.37
N ALA A 66 -9.48 -8.24 -7.04
CA ALA A 66 -8.88 -9.52 -6.68
C ALA A 66 -7.38 -9.54 -6.98
N TYR A 67 -6.68 -10.54 -6.45
CA TYR A 67 -5.26 -10.78 -6.74
C TYR A 67 -4.99 -12.27 -6.95
N GLU A 68 -3.96 -12.58 -7.72
CA GLU A 68 -3.46 -13.93 -7.88
C GLU A 68 -2.56 -14.30 -6.70
N PHE A 69 -2.98 -15.27 -5.92
CA PHE A 69 -2.19 -15.85 -4.84
C PHE A 69 -1.53 -17.15 -5.33
N VAL A 70 -0.23 -17.26 -5.13
CA VAL A 70 0.54 -18.47 -5.43
C VAL A 70 0.81 -19.19 -4.11
N PRO A 71 0.17 -20.34 -3.85
CA PRO A 71 0.38 -21.05 -2.58
C PRO A 71 1.77 -21.69 -2.53
N PRO A 72 2.35 -21.89 -1.33
CA PRO A 72 3.49 -22.77 -1.17
C PRO A 72 3.07 -24.22 -1.53
N ASN A 73 3.99 -25.03 -2.00
CA ASN A 73 3.72 -26.44 -2.21
C ASN A 73 3.52 -27.18 -0.87
N LEU A 74 3.01 -28.42 -0.93
CA LEU A 74 2.64 -29.19 0.28
C LEU A 74 3.81 -29.44 1.25
N ASN A 75 5.04 -29.26 0.83
CA ASN A 75 6.24 -29.46 1.63
C ASN A 75 6.93 -28.14 1.97
N CYS A 76 6.34 -26.99 1.63
CA CYS A 76 6.94 -25.67 1.75
C CYS A 76 8.30 -25.53 0.99
N GLN A 77 8.51 -26.35 -0.02
CA GLN A 77 9.72 -26.31 -0.84
C GLN A 77 9.44 -25.60 -2.16
N GLY A 78 9.27 -24.27 -2.07
CA GLY A 78 8.95 -23.39 -3.16
C GLY A 78 7.44 -23.19 -3.37
N LEU A 79 7.13 -22.20 -4.20
CA LEU A 79 5.77 -21.85 -4.58
C LEU A 79 5.20 -22.79 -5.65
N ASP A 80 3.92 -23.12 -5.56
CA ASP A 80 3.19 -23.92 -6.55
C ASP A 80 2.44 -23.00 -7.54
N PHE A 81 3.13 -22.52 -8.55
CA PHE A 81 2.55 -21.64 -9.57
C PHE A 81 1.42 -22.30 -10.37
N ALA A 82 1.41 -23.64 -10.46
CA ALA A 82 0.34 -24.37 -11.15
C ALA A 82 -0.97 -24.36 -10.36
N SER A 83 -0.90 -24.17 -9.06
CA SER A 83 -2.03 -24.06 -8.14
C SER A 83 -2.42 -22.61 -7.81
N THR A 84 -1.96 -21.63 -8.59
CA THR A 84 -2.33 -20.22 -8.43
C THR A 84 -3.85 -20.07 -8.37
N VAL A 85 -4.33 -19.36 -7.35
CA VAL A 85 -5.75 -19.08 -7.12
C VAL A 85 -6.02 -17.58 -7.11
N VAL A 86 -7.24 -17.19 -7.43
CA VAL A 86 -7.67 -15.79 -7.32
C VAL A 86 -8.36 -15.58 -5.98
N ARG A 87 -7.80 -14.68 -5.16
CA ARG A 87 -8.36 -14.26 -3.87
C ARG A 87 -8.91 -12.84 -3.96
N PRO A 88 -9.95 -12.47 -3.19
CA PRO A 88 -10.43 -11.10 -3.12
C PRO A 88 -9.39 -10.18 -2.48
N ILE A 89 -9.28 -8.94 -2.96
CA ILE A 89 -8.58 -7.86 -2.25
C ILE A 89 -9.56 -7.32 -1.22
N ARG A 90 -9.38 -7.71 0.05
CA ARG A 90 -10.28 -7.40 1.17
C ARG A 90 -9.85 -6.11 1.87
N GLY A 91 -10.81 -5.25 2.21
CA GLY A 91 -10.56 -4.08 3.06
C GLY A 91 -9.73 -2.96 2.43
N ALA A 92 -9.24 -3.14 1.21
CA ALA A 92 -8.38 -2.14 0.55
C ALA A 92 -9.18 -0.92 0.09
N THR A 93 -8.51 0.24 0.06
CA THR A 93 -9.09 1.48 -0.46
C THR A 93 -9.24 1.41 -1.97
N VAL A 94 -10.47 1.65 -2.44
CA VAL A 94 -10.82 1.75 -3.87
C VAL A 94 -11.23 3.18 -4.16
N GLN A 95 -10.63 3.79 -5.19
CA GLN A 95 -10.86 5.17 -5.59
C GLN A 95 -11.37 5.23 -7.02
N LEU A 96 -12.33 6.12 -7.27
CA LEU A 96 -12.70 6.58 -8.59
C LEU A 96 -11.91 7.87 -8.86
N VAL A 97 -11.15 7.89 -9.95
CA VAL A 97 -10.31 9.05 -10.29
C VAL A 97 -10.57 9.51 -11.73
N ASP A 98 -10.41 10.80 -11.96
CA ASP A 98 -10.50 11.41 -13.30
C ASP A 98 -9.19 11.30 -14.10
N THR A 99 -9.16 11.89 -15.29
CA THR A 99 -8.00 11.88 -16.19
C THR A 99 -6.79 12.65 -15.63
N SER A 100 -6.99 13.53 -14.66
CA SER A 100 -5.92 14.24 -13.96
C SER A 100 -5.41 13.48 -12.73
N ASN A 101 -5.97 12.30 -12.44
CA ASN A 101 -5.81 11.51 -11.21
C ASN A 101 -6.43 12.15 -9.96
N ALA A 102 -7.27 13.17 -10.10
CA ALA A 102 -8.02 13.71 -8.98
C ALA A 102 -9.07 12.68 -8.51
N GLU A 103 -9.19 12.53 -7.21
CA GLU A 103 -10.18 11.65 -6.59
C GLU A 103 -11.58 12.25 -6.73
N LEU A 104 -12.51 11.48 -7.29
CA LEU A 104 -13.93 11.82 -7.40
C LEU A 104 -14.75 11.15 -6.29
N ALA A 105 -14.40 9.92 -5.95
CA ALA A 105 -15.03 9.16 -4.87
C ALA A 105 -14.07 8.11 -4.32
N THR A 106 -14.30 7.68 -3.09
CA THR A 106 -13.56 6.62 -2.43
C THR A 106 -14.49 5.68 -1.69
N THR A 107 -14.12 4.40 -1.63
CA THR A 107 -14.81 3.34 -0.88
C THR A 107 -13.80 2.31 -0.41
N VAL A 108 -14.27 1.32 0.32
CA VAL A 108 -13.45 0.18 0.80
C VAL A 108 -14.00 -1.09 0.18
N ALA A 109 -13.12 -1.95 -0.30
CA ALA A 109 -13.49 -3.26 -0.82
C ALA A 109 -14.05 -4.17 0.28
N GLY A 110 -15.13 -4.88 -0.02
CA GLY A 110 -15.75 -5.85 0.89
C GLY A 110 -14.89 -7.11 1.11
N GLU A 111 -15.38 -8.02 1.96
CA GLU A 111 -14.73 -9.33 2.21
C GLU A 111 -14.62 -10.21 0.96
N ASP A 112 -15.50 -10.00 0.00
CA ASP A 112 -15.51 -10.66 -1.30
C ASP A 112 -14.81 -9.84 -2.40
N GLY A 113 -14.17 -8.72 -2.03
CA GLY A 113 -13.53 -7.78 -2.95
C GLY A 113 -14.52 -6.85 -3.70
N SER A 114 -15.80 -6.90 -3.40
CA SER A 114 -16.81 -6.06 -4.06
C SER A 114 -16.65 -4.59 -3.69
N TYR A 115 -16.93 -3.68 -4.63
CA TYR A 115 -16.98 -2.25 -4.40
C TYR A 115 -18.09 -1.58 -5.22
N SER A 116 -18.54 -0.39 -4.79
CA SER A 116 -19.54 0.37 -5.53
C SER A 116 -19.41 1.87 -5.25
N PHE A 117 -19.59 2.66 -6.31
CA PHE A 117 -19.73 4.11 -6.28
C PHE A 117 -21.11 4.46 -6.87
N ALA A 118 -22.01 4.96 -6.04
CA ALA A 118 -23.33 5.44 -6.47
C ALA A 118 -23.28 6.94 -6.78
N ASP A 119 -24.30 7.43 -7.49
CA ASP A 119 -24.53 8.84 -7.76
C ASP A 119 -23.37 9.56 -8.47
N ILE A 120 -22.67 8.84 -9.35
CA ILE A 120 -21.57 9.41 -10.14
C ILE A 120 -22.17 10.20 -11.31
N GLU A 121 -21.64 11.39 -11.58
CA GLU A 121 -22.03 12.20 -12.72
C GLU A 121 -21.75 11.45 -14.03
N PRO A 122 -22.72 11.36 -14.95
CA PRO A 122 -22.53 10.70 -16.23
C PRO A 122 -21.60 11.50 -17.15
N ASN A 123 -21.08 10.84 -18.19
CA ASN A 123 -20.16 11.39 -19.19
C ASN A 123 -18.79 11.85 -18.66
N LEU A 124 -18.38 11.37 -17.51
CA LEU A 124 -17.00 11.56 -17.03
C LEU A 124 -16.09 10.46 -17.58
N ASP A 125 -14.85 10.85 -17.87
CA ASP A 125 -13.76 9.91 -18.15
C ASP A 125 -13.12 9.52 -16.81
N VAL A 126 -13.34 8.29 -16.40
CA VAL A 126 -12.94 7.81 -15.07
C VAL A 126 -12.21 6.48 -15.14
N ARG A 127 -11.39 6.21 -14.13
CA ARG A 127 -10.79 4.90 -13.87
C ARG A 127 -10.84 4.52 -12.41
N ILE A 128 -10.78 3.23 -12.17
CA ILE A 128 -10.67 2.67 -10.82
C ILE A 128 -9.19 2.60 -10.45
N ARG A 129 -8.86 3.04 -9.24
CA ARG A 129 -7.55 2.86 -8.62
C ARG A 129 -7.74 2.12 -7.30
N VAL A 130 -7.07 0.97 -7.14
CA VAL A 130 -7.05 0.19 -5.90
C VAL A 130 -5.70 0.41 -5.25
N ARG A 131 -5.69 0.98 -4.06
CA ARG A 131 -4.47 1.27 -3.31
C ARG A 131 -4.11 0.08 -2.43
N ALA A 132 -2.83 -0.22 -2.34
CA ALA A 132 -2.33 -1.24 -1.41
C ALA A 132 -2.28 -0.69 0.01
N GLU A 133 -3.44 -0.34 0.54
CA GLU A 133 -3.63 0.19 1.90
C GLU A 133 -4.93 -0.31 2.52
N LEU A 134 -4.91 -0.51 3.83
CA LEU A 134 -6.06 -0.78 4.67
C LEU A 134 -6.27 0.40 5.58
N LYS A 135 -7.36 1.13 5.43
CA LYS A 135 -7.68 2.30 6.24
C LYS A 135 -9.07 2.22 6.84
N ARG A 136 -9.11 2.30 8.17
CA ARG A 136 -10.36 2.37 8.91
C ARG A 136 -10.19 3.27 10.12
N SER A 137 -10.97 4.33 10.17
CA SER A 137 -11.07 5.20 11.35
C SER A 137 -12.08 4.65 12.35
N GLY A 138 -11.85 4.92 13.62
CA GLY A 138 -12.78 4.54 14.70
C GLY A 138 -12.32 3.30 15.45
N SER A 139 -13.26 2.49 15.92
CA SER A 139 -13.02 1.30 16.73
C SER A 139 -13.91 0.14 16.22
N PRO A 140 -13.33 -0.91 15.64
CA PRO A 140 -11.92 -1.12 15.38
C PRO A 140 -11.34 -0.14 14.35
N GLY A 141 -10.04 0.14 14.47
CA GLY A 141 -9.34 1.07 13.60
C GLY A 141 -7.96 0.58 13.20
N TRP A 142 -7.51 0.95 11.99
CA TRP A 142 -6.20 0.62 11.45
C TRP A 142 -5.78 1.53 10.31
N ASP A 143 -4.48 1.62 10.11
CA ASP A 143 -3.82 2.30 8.98
C ASP A 143 -2.59 1.48 8.59
N VAL A 144 -2.71 0.70 7.52
CA VAL A 144 -1.63 -0.16 6.99
C VAL A 144 -1.39 0.19 5.54
N GLU A 145 -0.14 0.38 5.16
CA GLU A 145 0.24 0.73 3.80
C GLU A 145 1.37 -0.17 3.30
N VAL A 146 1.31 -0.60 2.02
CA VAL A 146 2.42 -1.33 1.37
C VAL A 146 3.11 -0.41 0.37
N ARG A 147 4.40 -0.15 0.63
CA ARG A 147 5.22 0.82 -0.09
C ARG A 147 6.45 0.18 -0.71
N ASP A 148 6.95 0.80 -1.77
CA ASP A 148 8.27 0.46 -2.33
C ASP A 148 9.36 1.22 -1.54
N ASN A 149 10.27 0.50 -0.89
CA ASN A 149 11.40 1.12 -0.19
C ASN A 149 12.56 1.48 -1.10
N VAL A 150 12.67 0.82 -2.25
CA VAL A 150 13.83 0.97 -3.14
C VAL A 150 13.77 2.27 -3.92
N VAL A 151 14.88 2.95 -4.00
CA VAL A 151 15.06 4.19 -4.78
C VAL A 151 15.89 3.93 -6.02
N ASP A 152 15.61 4.71 -7.04
CA ASP A 152 16.50 4.82 -8.19
C ASP A 152 17.90 5.24 -7.70
N PRO A 153 18.97 4.46 -7.97
CA PRO A 153 20.33 4.76 -7.53
C PRO A 153 20.86 6.12 -8.07
N ASP A 154 20.27 6.63 -9.13
CA ASP A 154 20.59 7.95 -9.66
C ASP A 154 19.87 9.10 -8.92
N ASN A 155 18.92 8.78 -8.03
CA ASN A 155 18.21 9.76 -7.22
C ASN A 155 19.05 10.21 -6.02
N THR A 156 19.73 11.33 -6.15
CA THR A 156 20.58 11.89 -5.09
C THR A 156 19.84 12.52 -3.92
N ASN A 157 18.52 12.58 -3.98
CA ASN A 157 17.66 13.11 -2.92
C ASN A 157 16.36 12.31 -2.83
N PRO A 158 16.44 11.05 -2.37
CA PRO A 158 15.27 10.21 -2.25
C PRO A 158 14.27 10.75 -1.21
N PRO A 159 12.98 10.56 -1.40
CA PRO A 159 12.00 10.87 -0.35
C PRO A 159 12.26 10.02 0.90
N ALA A 160 11.83 10.50 2.05
CA ALA A 160 11.85 9.71 3.28
C ALA A 160 11.00 8.43 3.10
N LEU A 161 11.27 7.38 3.87
CA LEU A 161 10.55 6.11 3.76
C LEU A 161 9.02 6.29 3.85
N VAL A 162 8.55 7.14 4.75
CA VAL A 162 7.11 7.46 4.90
C VAL A 162 6.50 8.10 3.64
N ASP A 163 7.31 8.73 2.81
CA ASP A 163 6.89 9.38 1.56
C ASP A 163 7.17 8.53 0.31
N ARG A 164 7.62 7.27 0.49
CA ARG A 164 7.86 6.34 -0.61
C ARG A 164 6.58 5.99 -1.34
N PRO A 165 6.66 5.61 -2.62
CA PRO A 165 5.50 5.28 -3.42
C PRO A 165 4.66 4.17 -2.79
N LEU A 166 3.37 4.43 -2.62
CA LEU A 166 2.38 3.43 -2.26
C LEU A 166 2.00 2.64 -3.51
N TYR A 167 1.96 1.33 -3.41
CA TYR A 167 1.51 0.48 -4.50
C TYR A 167 0.03 0.67 -4.82
N ALA A 168 -0.30 0.57 -6.09
CA ALA A 168 -1.68 0.60 -6.57
C ALA A 168 -1.82 -0.12 -7.91
N ILE A 169 -2.99 -0.69 -8.16
CA ILE A 169 -3.40 -1.08 -9.51
C ILE A 169 -4.46 -0.13 -10.02
N VAL A 170 -4.48 0.06 -11.35
CA VAL A 170 -5.43 0.94 -12.01
C VAL A 170 -6.06 0.25 -13.21
N SER A 171 -7.33 0.58 -13.46
CA SER A 171 -7.99 0.17 -14.71
C SER A 171 -7.60 1.10 -15.87
N ASP A 172 -7.94 0.72 -17.10
CA ASP A 172 -8.03 1.66 -18.19
C ASP A 172 -9.15 2.67 -17.92
N PHE A 173 -9.09 3.81 -18.59
CA PHE A 173 -10.17 4.80 -18.51
C PHE A 173 -11.44 4.28 -19.19
N ASN A 174 -12.58 4.57 -18.57
CA ASN A 174 -13.89 4.47 -19.18
C ASN A 174 -14.33 5.86 -19.59
N THR A 175 -14.69 6.01 -20.85
CA THR A 175 -14.96 7.31 -21.47
C THR A 175 -16.46 7.52 -21.58
N GLY A 176 -16.94 8.66 -21.09
CA GLY A 176 -18.30 9.13 -21.33
C GLY A 176 -19.41 8.17 -20.90
N ASN A 177 -19.31 7.58 -19.71
CA ASN A 177 -20.32 6.61 -19.21
C ASN A 177 -21.68 7.27 -19.01
N THR A 178 -22.70 6.74 -19.65
CA THR A 178 -24.10 7.19 -19.52
C THR A 178 -25.02 6.17 -18.85
N GLU A 179 -24.49 4.98 -18.58
CA GLU A 179 -25.17 3.84 -17.96
C GLU A 179 -24.31 3.27 -16.83
N ASP A 180 -24.93 2.45 -15.97
CA ASP A 180 -24.21 1.74 -14.92
C ASP A 180 -23.10 0.86 -15.50
N LEU A 181 -21.94 0.88 -14.83
CA LEU A 181 -20.72 0.22 -15.27
C LEU A 181 -20.30 -0.84 -14.27
N SER A 182 -19.99 -2.04 -14.76
CA SER A 182 -19.30 -3.06 -13.96
C SER A 182 -17.83 -3.17 -14.38
N ARG A 183 -16.90 -3.05 -13.40
CA ARG A 183 -15.46 -3.05 -13.65
C ARG A 183 -14.72 -3.91 -12.63
N ASN A 184 -14.25 -5.08 -13.07
CA ASN A 184 -13.43 -5.96 -12.23
C ASN A 184 -11.95 -5.72 -12.53
N LEU A 185 -11.11 -5.77 -11.47
CA LEU A 185 -9.65 -5.70 -11.59
C LEU A 185 -9.04 -6.91 -10.89
N THR A 186 -8.02 -7.49 -11.53
CA THR A 186 -7.22 -8.55 -10.91
C THR A 186 -5.75 -8.18 -10.98
N ALA A 187 -5.13 -8.06 -9.83
CA ALA A 187 -3.68 -7.94 -9.71
C ALA A 187 -3.02 -9.27 -10.05
N ARG A 188 -2.02 -9.24 -10.94
CA ARG A 188 -1.36 -10.44 -11.45
C ARG A 188 -0.11 -10.78 -10.66
N SER A 189 0.19 -12.07 -10.53
CA SER A 189 1.44 -12.55 -9.95
C SER A 189 2.67 -12.18 -10.80
N GLY A 190 2.49 -11.99 -12.09
CA GLY A 190 3.58 -11.70 -13.03
C GLY A 190 4.31 -12.93 -13.55
N TRP A 191 3.90 -14.14 -13.14
CA TRP A 191 4.49 -15.41 -13.59
C TRP A 191 3.95 -15.83 -14.95
N ASP A 192 4.85 -16.23 -15.88
CA ASP A 192 4.49 -16.63 -17.25
C ASP A 192 4.45 -18.15 -17.47
N GLY A 193 4.66 -18.93 -16.42
CA GLY A 193 4.78 -20.39 -16.46
C GLY A 193 6.24 -20.89 -16.31
N ALA A 194 7.22 -19.99 -16.38
CA ALA A 194 8.64 -20.32 -16.24
C ALA A 194 9.42 -19.32 -15.36
N SER A 195 9.03 -18.05 -15.41
CA SER A 195 9.68 -16.96 -14.68
C SER A 195 8.74 -15.76 -14.48
N TYR A 196 9.17 -14.81 -13.67
CA TYR A 196 8.51 -13.52 -13.58
C TYR A 196 8.92 -12.63 -14.76
N THR A 197 8.02 -12.48 -15.74
CA THR A 197 8.21 -11.61 -16.90
C THR A 197 7.27 -10.42 -16.87
N GLY A 198 6.18 -10.51 -16.11
CA GLY A 198 5.22 -9.43 -15.90
C GLY A 198 5.43 -8.71 -14.58
N THR A 199 4.72 -7.58 -14.42
CA THR A 199 4.68 -6.85 -13.16
C THR A 199 4.02 -7.71 -12.07
N ARG A 200 4.68 -7.86 -10.93
CA ARG A 200 4.19 -8.60 -9.75
C ARG A 200 3.18 -7.77 -8.96
N SER A 201 2.10 -7.36 -9.62
CA SER A 201 1.10 -6.46 -9.04
C SER A 201 0.27 -7.11 -7.92
N ALA A 202 0.26 -8.43 -7.83
CA ALA A 202 -0.41 -9.18 -6.76
C ALA A 202 0.33 -9.08 -5.42
N ALA A 203 1.65 -8.93 -5.43
CA ALA A 203 2.49 -8.97 -4.25
C ALA A 203 2.06 -8.02 -3.12
N PRO A 204 1.86 -6.71 -3.35
CA PRO A 204 1.42 -5.80 -2.29
C PRO A 204 0.07 -6.18 -1.68
N PHE A 205 -0.80 -6.83 -2.45
CA PHE A 205 -2.11 -7.26 -1.98
C PHE A 205 -2.06 -8.59 -1.24
N GLY A 206 -1.10 -9.48 -1.56
CA GLY A 206 -0.80 -10.67 -0.76
C GLY A 206 -0.31 -10.27 0.64
N VAL A 207 0.62 -9.32 0.72
CA VAL A 207 1.09 -8.75 2.00
C VAL A 207 -0.07 -8.18 2.81
N LEU A 208 -0.92 -7.36 2.18
CA LEU A 208 -2.10 -6.79 2.85
C LEU A 208 -3.07 -7.86 3.36
N ASP A 209 -3.31 -8.90 2.57
CA ASP A 209 -4.29 -9.96 2.91
C ASP A 209 -3.85 -10.78 4.11
N SER A 210 -2.54 -11.08 4.22
CA SER A 210 -1.94 -11.73 5.37
C SER A 210 -2.09 -10.89 6.65
N ILE A 211 -1.76 -9.58 6.57
CA ILE A 211 -1.92 -8.64 7.69
C ILE A 211 -3.42 -8.49 8.05
N TYR A 212 -4.30 -8.37 7.05
CA TYR A 212 -5.73 -8.28 7.27
C TYR A 212 -6.26 -9.51 8.01
N THR A 213 -5.82 -10.72 7.63
CA THR A 213 -6.19 -11.97 8.27
C THR A 213 -5.79 -11.99 9.75
N ALA A 214 -4.56 -11.55 10.07
CA ALA A 214 -4.08 -11.45 11.45
C ALA A 214 -4.90 -10.42 12.26
N MET A 215 -5.20 -9.25 11.69
CA MET A 215 -6.07 -8.25 12.34
C MET A 215 -7.49 -8.78 12.56
N GLN A 216 -8.05 -9.56 11.63
CA GLN A 216 -9.38 -10.17 11.78
C GLN A 216 -9.42 -11.19 12.93
N LEU A 217 -8.35 -11.98 13.15
CA LEU A 217 -8.25 -12.83 14.32
C LEU A 217 -8.41 -12.00 15.60
N ILE A 218 -7.67 -10.93 15.75
CA ILE A 218 -7.71 -10.08 16.95
C ILE A 218 -9.08 -9.43 17.12
N THR A 219 -9.63 -8.84 16.06
CA THR A 219 -10.94 -8.17 16.11
C THR A 219 -12.10 -9.14 16.37
N SER A 220 -11.92 -10.43 16.09
CA SER A 220 -12.91 -11.47 16.42
C SER A 220 -13.10 -11.66 17.93
N VAL A 221 -12.08 -11.37 18.72
CA VAL A 221 -12.08 -11.49 20.19
C VAL A 221 -12.08 -10.13 20.90
N GLU A 222 -11.52 -9.10 20.28
CA GLU A 222 -11.54 -7.70 20.73
C GLU A 222 -12.13 -6.81 19.62
N PRO A 223 -13.46 -6.71 19.51
CA PRO A 223 -14.13 -6.00 18.42
C PRO A 223 -13.83 -4.51 18.35
N ASN A 224 -13.22 -3.96 19.38
CA ASN A 224 -12.86 -2.55 19.47
C ASN A 224 -11.34 -2.31 19.33
N ALA A 225 -10.57 -3.31 18.95
CA ALA A 225 -9.13 -3.16 18.78
C ALA A 225 -8.80 -2.00 17.84
N SER A 226 -7.84 -1.17 18.23
CA SER A 226 -7.33 -0.08 17.41
C SER A 226 -5.84 -0.28 17.23
N PHE A 227 -5.44 -0.57 16.00
CA PHE A 227 -4.06 -0.88 15.65
C PHE A 227 -3.29 0.41 15.37
N ALA A 228 -2.05 0.49 15.84
CA ALA A 228 -1.14 1.57 15.48
C ALA A 228 -0.88 1.57 13.97
N PRO A 229 -0.60 2.71 13.34
CA PRO A 229 -0.19 2.74 11.94
C PRO A 229 1.00 1.82 11.68
N LEU A 230 1.00 1.12 10.54
CA LEU A 230 2.02 0.16 10.13
C LEU A 230 2.37 0.35 8.65
N ASP A 231 3.65 0.54 8.35
CA ASP A 231 4.16 0.53 6.98
C ASP A 231 4.78 -0.85 6.67
N ALA A 232 4.39 -1.47 5.57
CA ALA A 232 5.03 -2.65 5.03
C ALA A 232 5.84 -2.26 3.79
N PHE A 233 7.14 -2.49 3.82
CA PHE A 233 8.05 -2.21 2.72
C PHE A 233 8.37 -3.49 1.95
N TRP A 234 7.95 -3.53 0.72
CA TRP A 234 8.21 -4.63 -0.20
C TRP A 234 8.72 -4.08 -1.54
N SER A 235 9.68 -4.74 -2.15
CA SER A 235 10.14 -4.43 -3.51
C SER A 235 10.64 -5.69 -4.19
N VAL A 236 10.50 -5.78 -5.51
CA VAL A 236 11.12 -6.83 -6.32
C VAL A 236 12.65 -6.84 -6.23
N ASN A 237 13.23 -5.78 -5.68
CA ASN A 237 14.67 -5.61 -5.50
C ASN A 237 15.11 -5.87 -4.04
N ASN A 238 14.18 -6.19 -3.13
CA ASN A 238 14.53 -6.52 -1.76
C ASN A 238 15.22 -7.88 -1.70
N THR A 239 16.50 -7.89 -1.38
CA THR A 239 17.38 -9.06 -1.44
C THR A 239 18.19 -9.23 -0.15
N LEU A 240 18.71 -10.45 0.06
CA LEU A 240 19.59 -10.78 1.17
C LEU A 240 21.01 -10.25 0.89
N THR A 241 21.36 -9.11 1.48
CA THR A 241 22.68 -8.51 1.35
C THR A 241 23.13 -7.92 2.68
N SER A 242 24.43 -8.07 3.00
CA SER A 242 25.05 -7.49 4.18
C SER A 242 26.35 -6.79 3.78
N PRO A 243 26.60 -5.52 4.17
CA PRO A 243 25.75 -4.72 5.06
C PRO A 243 24.43 -4.31 4.40
N SER A 244 23.38 -4.11 5.21
CA SER A 244 22.04 -3.75 4.73
C SER A 244 21.96 -2.27 4.36
N ASP A 245 21.35 -1.99 3.20
CA ASP A 245 20.94 -0.65 2.77
C ASP A 245 19.48 -0.72 2.29
N ILE A 246 18.55 -0.29 3.14
CA ILE A 246 17.12 -0.36 2.90
C ILE A 246 16.72 0.40 1.62
N ASP A 247 17.39 1.51 1.34
CA ASP A 247 17.14 2.35 0.17
C ASP A 247 17.58 1.68 -1.14
N ALA A 248 18.52 0.75 -1.06
CA ALA A 248 18.97 -0.08 -2.17
C ALA A 248 18.23 -1.43 -2.24
N GLY A 249 17.36 -1.73 -1.28
CA GLY A 249 16.70 -3.03 -1.17
C GLY A 249 17.59 -4.11 -0.54
N GLU A 250 18.69 -3.73 0.07
CA GLU A 250 19.59 -4.67 0.75
C GLU A 250 19.08 -4.91 2.18
N LEU A 251 18.36 -6.00 2.36
CA LEU A 251 17.81 -6.44 3.65
C LEU A 251 18.62 -7.64 4.15
N GLY A 252 18.87 -7.77 5.41
CA GLY A 252 19.54 -8.96 5.97
C GLY A 252 18.62 -10.18 6.11
N ALA A 253 17.30 -9.93 6.15
CA ALA A 253 16.20 -10.88 6.22
C ALA A 253 14.91 -10.08 5.99
N SER A 254 13.75 -10.74 5.96
CA SER A 254 12.48 -10.09 6.30
C SER A 254 12.50 -9.81 7.79
N PHE A 255 11.98 -8.65 8.24
CA PHE A 255 12.01 -8.28 9.66
C PHE A 255 11.01 -7.18 10.02
N TYR A 256 10.61 -7.15 11.28
CA TYR A 256 9.90 -6.05 11.91
C TYR A 256 10.87 -5.03 12.52
N SER A 257 10.58 -3.74 12.38
CA SER A 257 11.29 -2.63 13.03
C SER A 257 10.33 -1.79 13.87
N PRO A 258 10.51 -1.74 15.21
CA PRO A 258 9.66 -0.94 16.09
C PRO A 258 10.05 0.54 16.10
N ASP A 259 11.19 0.91 15.53
CA ASP A 259 11.79 2.22 15.67
C ASP A 259 11.33 3.19 14.57
N PRO A 260 10.35 4.05 14.87
CA PRO A 260 9.86 5.02 13.89
C PRO A 260 10.86 6.12 13.55
N ASP A 261 11.94 6.28 14.34
CA ASP A 261 12.95 7.32 14.11
C ASP A 261 14.14 6.84 13.27
N ARG A 262 14.21 5.55 12.95
CA ARG A 262 15.26 5.01 12.10
C ARG A 262 15.06 5.42 10.64
N ASN A 263 16.05 6.10 10.07
CA ASN A 263 16.09 6.45 8.63
C ASN A 263 14.84 7.16 8.08
N GLY A 264 14.11 7.93 8.91
CA GLY A 264 12.89 8.64 8.49
C GLY A 264 11.66 7.74 8.42
N ILE A 265 11.66 6.58 9.08
CA ILE A 265 10.49 5.74 9.33
C ILE A 265 9.59 6.49 10.32
N ALA A 266 8.33 6.75 9.93
CA ALA A 266 7.38 7.44 10.80
C ALA A 266 6.55 6.47 11.65
N ASN A 267 6.41 5.21 11.22
CA ASN A 267 5.59 4.17 11.83
C ASN A 267 6.41 2.91 12.08
N PRO A 268 6.01 2.05 13.02
CA PRO A 268 6.46 0.65 13.04
C PRO A 268 6.38 0.04 11.64
N SER A 269 7.37 -0.75 11.25
CA SER A 269 7.48 -1.17 9.86
C SER A 269 7.88 -2.63 9.71
N LEU A 270 7.31 -3.29 8.68
CA LEU A 270 7.78 -4.58 8.18
C LEU A 270 8.65 -4.34 6.94
N PHE A 271 9.76 -5.03 6.84
CA PHE A 271 10.60 -5.08 5.64
C PHE A 271 10.59 -6.51 5.11
N LEU A 272 10.15 -6.70 3.85
CA LEU A 272 9.89 -8.01 3.28
C LEU A 272 10.75 -8.23 2.04
N LEU A 273 11.37 -9.41 1.93
CA LEU A 273 12.11 -9.81 0.74
C LEU A 273 11.16 -9.95 -0.46
N GLY A 274 11.71 -9.75 -1.66
CA GLY A 274 10.92 -9.83 -2.87
C GLY A 274 11.75 -10.14 -4.12
N ASP A 275 13.09 -10.26 -4.01
CA ASP A 275 13.93 -10.65 -5.12
C ASP A 275 13.65 -12.11 -5.50
N ALA A 276 13.13 -12.31 -6.71
CA ALA A 276 12.74 -13.62 -7.23
C ALA A 276 13.89 -14.66 -7.27
N ALA A 277 15.13 -14.20 -7.28
CA ALA A 277 16.32 -15.07 -7.25
C ALA A 277 16.74 -15.46 -5.82
N VAL A 278 16.13 -14.83 -4.81
CA VAL A 278 16.49 -15.00 -3.40
C VAL A 278 15.30 -15.53 -2.62
N ASP A 279 14.23 -14.74 -2.54
CA ASP A 279 13.05 -15.04 -1.77
C ASP A 279 11.84 -14.22 -2.24
N THR A 280 10.64 -14.78 -2.13
CA THR A 280 9.39 -14.19 -2.64
C THR A 280 8.31 -14.16 -1.57
N GLU A 281 8.59 -13.45 -0.48
CA GLU A 281 7.80 -13.42 0.75
C GLU A 281 6.35 -12.95 0.56
N GLU A 282 6.02 -12.29 -0.53
CA GLU A 282 4.66 -11.78 -0.76
C GLU A 282 3.57 -12.85 -0.79
N PHE A 283 3.97 -14.14 -0.88
CA PHE A 283 3.06 -15.27 -0.83
C PHE A 283 3.34 -16.23 0.34
N ASP A 284 4.32 -15.90 1.16
CA ASP A 284 4.62 -16.63 2.39
C ASP A 284 3.85 -16.02 3.55
N ASP A 285 2.53 -16.30 3.56
CA ASP A 285 1.58 -15.77 4.54
C ASP A 285 2.10 -15.91 5.98
N HIS A 286 2.79 -17.03 6.30
CA HIS A 286 3.35 -17.30 7.63
C HIS A 286 4.46 -16.34 8.03
N VAL A 287 5.37 -15.99 7.10
CA VAL A 287 6.46 -15.04 7.36
C VAL A 287 5.87 -13.65 7.61
N ILE A 288 4.96 -13.21 6.75
CA ILE A 288 4.31 -11.89 6.90
C ILE A 288 3.57 -11.79 8.24
N VAL A 289 2.83 -12.82 8.62
CA VAL A 289 2.09 -12.84 9.91
C VAL A 289 3.03 -12.99 11.09
N HIS A 290 4.17 -13.65 10.94
CA HIS A 290 5.22 -13.70 11.97
C HIS A 290 5.77 -12.30 12.25
N GLU A 291 6.20 -11.57 11.24
CA GLU A 291 6.69 -10.21 11.39
C GLU A 291 5.61 -9.26 11.95
N TRP A 292 4.35 -9.46 11.53
CA TRP A 292 3.21 -8.76 12.12
C TRP A 292 2.99 -9.16 13.58
N GLY A 293 3.34 -10.38 13.99
CA GLY A 293 3.30 -10.87 15.36
C GLY A 293 4.22 -10.08 16.29
N HIS A 294 5.42 -9.72 15.84
CA HIS A 294 6.33 -8.83 16.57
C HIS A 294 5.74 -7.42 16.70
N TYR A 295 5.16 -6.88 15.62
CA TYR A 295 4.42 -5.62 15.68
C TYR A 295 3.30 -5.68 16.72
N PHE A 296 2.53 -6.76 16.74
CA PHE A 296 1.42 -6.92 17.67
C PHE A 296 1.92 -7.02 19.12
N GLU A 297 2.95 -7.80 19.39
CA GLU A 297 3.56 -7.91 20.73
C GLU A 297 4.05 -6.55 21.24
N ASP A 298 4.74 -5.79 20.40
CA ASP A 298 5.32 -4.49 20.76
C ASP A 298 4.26 -3.42 21.05
N ASN A 299 3.17 -3.39 20.27
CA ASN A 299 2.15 -2.33 20.36
C ASN A 299 0.98 -2.65 21.29
N PHE A 300 0.70 -3.94 21.55
CA PHE A 300 -0.48 -4.37 22.33
C PHE A 300 -0.12 -5.11 23.61
N ALA A 301 1.12 -5.52 23.77
CA ALA A 301 1.60 -6.23 24.95
C ALA A 301 2.86 -5.55 25.49
N ARG A 302 3.78 -6.34 25.97
CA ARG A 302 5.10 -5.91 26.41
C ARG A 302 6.13 -6.81 25.74
N SER A 303 6.82 -6.29 24.74
CA SER A 303 8.00 -6.93 24.21
C SER A 303 9.22 -6.59 25.07
N ASP A 304 9.87 -7.61 25.62
CA ASP A 304 11.17 -7.51 26.29
C ASP A 304 12.28 -8.07 25.38
N SER A 305 11.98 -8.34 24.09
CA SER A 305 12.95 -8.89 23.13
C SER A 305 14.18 -7.99 23.03
N THR A 306 15.33 -8.61 22.98
CA THR A 306 16.61 -7.89 22.76
C THR A 306 16.83 -7.57 21.28
N GLY A 307 16.00 -8.15 20.39
CA GLY A 307 16.20 -8.11 18.96
C GLY A 307 17.57 -8.66 18.53
N GLY A 308 17.88 -8.49 17.27
CA GLY A 308 19.17 -8.86 16.69
C GLY A 308 19.09 -10.08 15.76
N PRO A 309 20.11 -10.27 14.91
CA PRO A 309 20.13 -11.37 13.95
C PRO A 309 20.15 -12.72 14.68
N HIS A 310 19.36 -13.64 14.17
CA HIS A 310 19.26 -15.02 14.66
C HIS A 310 18.91 -15.96 13.52
N SER A 311 19.07 -17.26 13.76
CA SER A 311 18.75 -18.31 12.80
C SER A 311 18.17 -19.53 13.53
N ILE A 312 17.46 -20.36 12.79
CA ILE A 312 16.90 -21.62 13.29
C ILE A 312 18.04 -22.47 13.88
N GLY A 313 17.87 -22.90 15.13
CA GLY A 313 18.84 -23.72 15.86
C GLY A 313 19.86 -22.94 16.70
N ASP A 314 19.79 -21.61 16.68
CA ASP A 314 20.61 -20.78 17.59
C ASP A 314 20.13 -20.91 19.03
N GLN A 315 21.05 -20.76 19.97
CA GLN A 315 20.72 -20.61 21.38
C GLN A 315 20.51 -19.13 21.68
N LEU A 316 19.27 -18.74 21.74
CA LEU A 316 18.86 -17.35 21.92
C LEU A 316 18.72 -16.94 23.40
N ASP A 317 18.80 -15.64 23.68
CA ASP A 317 18.28 -15.07 24.93
C ASP A 317 16.81 -15.47 25.08
N ALA A 318 16.39 -15.83 26.30
CA ALA A 318 15.05 -16.36 26.54
C ALA A 318 13.92 -15.40 26.14
N ARG A 319 14.17 -14.08 26.16
CA ARG A 319 13.19 -13.06 25.75
C ARG A 319 13.05 -13.02 24.22
N LEU A 320 14.18 -13.12 23.51
CA LEU A 320 14.18 -13.22 22.06
C LEU A 320 13.50 -14.53 21.63
N ALA A 321 13.90 -15.67 22.22
CA ALA A 321 13.29 -16.97 21.93
C ALA A 321 11.76 -17.00 22.19
N PHE A 322 11.29 -16.26 23.20
CA PHE A 322 9.85 -16.14 23.45
C PHE A 322 9.15 -15.35 22.35
N GLY A 323 9.69 -14.18 21.96
CA GLY A 323 9.13 -13.34 20.90
C GLY A 323 9.03 -14.09 19.56
N GLU A 324 10.11 -14.82 19.18
CA GLU A 324 10.12 -15.64 17.95
C GLU A 324 9.10 -16.77 17.99
N GLY A 325 9.06 -17.52 19.11
CA GLY A 325 8.09 -18.59 19.31
C GLY A 325 6.65 -18.08 19.35
N TRP A 326 6.43 -16.91 19.95
CA TRP A 326 5.13 -16.23 19.95
C TRP A 326 4.68 -15.85 18.53
N ALA A 327 5.52 -15.16 17.77
CA ALA A 327 5.21 -14.70 16.42
C ALA A 327 4.92 -15.89 15.49
N THR A 328 5.75 -16.95 15.57
CA THR A 328 5.53 -18.20 14.82
C THR A 328 4.22 -18.88 15.22
N ALA A 329 3.91 -18.99 16.51
CA ALA A 329 2.66 -19.61 16.97
C ALA A 329 1.43 -18.78 16.55
N LEU A 330 1.52 -17.44 16.64
CA LEU A 330 0.46 -16.54 16.21
C LEU A 330 0.17 -16.69 14.71
N SER A 331 1.20 -16.84 13.87
CA SER A 331 1.02 -17.06 12.44
C SER A 331 0.22 -18.35 12.16
N GLY A 332 0.55 -19.44 12.85
CA GLY A 332 -0.20 -20.69 12.74
C GLY A 332 -1.66 -20.58 13.18
N ILE A 333 -1.92 -19.81 14.23
CA ILE A 333 -3.30 -19.57 14.72
C ILE A 333 -4.08 -18.68 13.76
N ALA A 334 -3.48 -17.58 13.28
CA ALA A 334 -4.16 -16.63 12.43
C ALA A 334 -4.51 -17.22 11.06
N LEU A 335 -3.66 -18.07 10.53
CA LEU A 335 -3.82 -18.70 9.21
C LEU A 335 -4.56 -20.05 9.28
N ASP A 336 -4.94 -20.52 10.48
CA ASP A 336 -5.51 -21.86 10.72
C ASP A 336 -4.66 -22.97 10.04
N ASN A 337 -3.35 -22.80 10.08
CA ASN A 337 -2.39 -23.72 9.47
C ASN A 337 -1.19 -23.91 10.41
N PRO A 338 -1.02 -25.11 11.00
CA PRO A 338 0.07 -25.36 11.95
C PRO A 338 1.43 -25.58 11.28
N ILE A 339 1.54 -25.49 9.97
CA ILE A 339 2.80 -25.63 9.26
C ILE A 339 3.28 -24.23 8.84
N TYR A 340 4.24 -23.70 9.58
CA TYR A 340 4.97 -22.50 9.17
C TYR A 340 5.73 -22.79 7.88
N CYS A 341 5.39 -22.10 6.81
CA CYS A 341 6.05 -22.20 5.52
C CYS A 341 6.87 -20.93 5.25
N ASP A 342 8.06 -21.14 4.72
CA ASP A 342 8.95 -20.13 4.21
C ASP A 342 9.58 -20.71 2.93
N THR A 343 9.21 -20.16 1.78
CA THR A 343 9.64 -20.63 0.48
C THR A 343 10.88 -19.86 0.03
N GLY A 344 11.69 -20.42 -0.84
CA GLY A 344 12.88 -19.76 -1.34
C GLY A 344 12.69 -19.17 -2.75
N PRO A 345 13.76 -19.14 -3.56
CA PRO A 345 13.73 -18.51 -4.88
C PRO A 345 12.59 -19.00 -5.76
N ALA A 346 11.99 -18.07 -6.51
CA ALA A 346 10.89 -18.34 -7.41
C ALA A 346 11.22 -19.47 -8.41
N GLY A 347 10.28 -20.41 -8.58
CA GLY A 347 10.45 -21.57 -9.46
C GLY A 347 11.48 -22.61 -8.99
N SER A 348 12.05 -22.43 -7.79
CA SER A 348 12.91 -23.43 -7.16
C SER A 348 12.13 -24.38 -6.26
N SER A 349 12.81 -25.39 -5.74
CA SER A 349 12.33 -26.24 -4.64
C SER A 349 13.03 -25.87 -3.32
N GLY A 350 13.45 -24.62 -3.16
CA GLY A 350 14.00 -24.07 -1.93
C GLY A 350 12.90 -23.74 -0.94
N GLY A 351 13.25 -23.73 0.35
CA GLY A 351 12.32 -23.42 1.43
C GLY A 351 12.20 -24.55 2.43
N PHE A 352 11.43 -24.31 3.49
CA PHE A 352 11.19 -25.27 4.55
C PHE A 352 9.80 -25.12 5.17
N GLY A 353 9.33 -26.18 5.81
CA GLY A 353 8.11 -26.17 6.62
C GLY A 353 8.40 -26.68 8.02
N ILE A 354 7.89 -25.98 9.01
CA ILE A 354 8.04 -26.36 10.42
C ILE A 354 6.65 -26.48 11.06
N GLY A 355 6.39 -27.62 11.71
CA GLY A 355 5.17 -27.77 12.49
C GLY A 355 5.24 -26.95 13.78
N THR A 356 4.43 -25.90 13.90
CA THR A 356 4.39 -25.00 15.05
C THR A 356 4.05 -25.73 16.36
N GLU A 357 3.35 -26.88 16.28
CA GLU A 357 3.01 -27.75 17.41
C GLU A 357 4.20 -28.52 17.99
N LYS A 358 5.34 -28.58 17.29
CA LYS A 358 6.53 -29.35 17.68
C LYS A 358 7.62 -28.51 18.32
N GLY A 359 7.40 -27.21 18.46
CA GLY A 359 8.38 -26.29 19.03
C GLY A 359 9.61 -26.19 18.14
N ALA A 360 9.56 -25.31 17.16
CA ALA A 360 10.62 -25.11 16.19
C ALA A 360 11.81 -24.28 16.71
N TYR A 361 11.73 -23.79 17.95
CA TYR A 361 12.77 -22.92 18.57
C TYR A 361 13.22 -23.45 19.92
#